data_c1690ab1fbfb74f05ce19717dc085d64
#
_entry.id   c1690ab1fbfb74f05ce19717dc085d64
#
_cell.length_a   1.000
_cell.length_b   1.000
_cell.length_c   1.000
_cell.angle_alpha   90.00
_cell.angle_beta   90.00
_cell.angle_gamma   90.00
#
_symmetry.space_group_name_H-M   'P 1'
#
loop_
_entity.id
_entity.type
_entity.pdbx_description
1 polymer ?
#
loop_
_entity_poly.entity_id
_entity_poly.type
_entity_poly.pdbx_seq_one_letter_code
_entity_poly.pdbx_strand_id
1 'polypeptide(L)'
;MGFLANTKLPTFVSMLSPAQIQAVLVVYQQKAAESSSWKSLRASAAGGEMRWLVIDNSPTAGGSPAAEAGYEHHPTNPGVSAAYLRGAEMAQQNGCNWLLLLDQDSHFPADWFEQYAASLTEFPNATLLVPAVPAGKKWMSPARYRWHRGWLNDPMPVGRFDLLKYAPINAGMLIRTEDYFRCGGHNPAVSVDFSDFAFVNRLQKQESEVILVNFLLEHSLSGLEKASFEARIRRFKQYSKDAAAFARSGGPAGWLWFWTAWRALLLSIRYRRLQFFNVFWREFPTP
;
A
#
# COMPACT_ATOMS: atom_id res chain seq x y z
N MET A 1 -32.78 -23.28 -36.83
CA MET A 1 -32.51 -22.39 -35.70
C MET A 1 -31.06 -22.59 -35.27
N GLY A 2 -30.16 -21.70 -35.73
CA GLY A 2 -28.73 -21.84 -35.51
C GLY A 2 -28.33 -21.13 -34.20
N PHE A 3 -27.69 -21.88 -33.33
CA PHE A 3 -26.99 -21.33 -32.15
C PHE A 3 -25.73 -20.61 -32.66
N LEU A 4 -25.72 -19.29 -32.59
CA LEU A 4 -24.50 -18.49 -32.70
C LEU A 4 -23.71 -18.69 -31.44
N ALA A 5 -22.66 -19.50 -31.52
CA ALA A 5 -21.64 -19.58 -30.49
C ALA A 5 -20.92 -18.22 -30.40
N ASN A 6 -21.11 -17.51 -29.30
CA ASN A 6 -20.44 -16.27 -29.00
C ASN A 6 -18.99 -16.61 -28.63
N THR A 7 -18.14 -16.84 -29.62
CA THR A 7 -16.68 -16.95 -29.41
C THR A 7 -16.14 -15.58 -28.99
N LYS A 8 -15.97 -15.39 -27.70
CA LYS A 8 -15.10 -14.30 -27.18
C LYS A 8 -13.74 -14.48 -27.85
N LEU A 9 -13.37 -13.56 -28.72
CA LEU A 9 -12.03 -13.46 -29.26
C LEU A 9 -11.05 -13.43 -28.10
N PRO A 10 -9.91 -14.13 -28.17
CA PRO A 10 -8.90 -14.06 -27.14
C PRO A 10 -8.46 -12.59 -27.02
N THR A 11 -8.71 -11.99 -25.87
CA THR A 11 -8.20 -10.67 -25.54
C THR A 11 -6.68 -10.76 -25.69
N PHE A 12 -6.09 -9.96 -26.53
CA PHE A 12 -4.65 -9.82 -26.65
C PHE A 12 -4.11 -9.58 -25.23
N VAL A 13 -3.44 -10.57 -24.65
CA VAL A 13 -2.72 -10.41 -23.41
C VAL A 13 -1.57 -9.46 -23.74
N SER A 14 -1.75 -8.17 -23.50
CA SER A 14 -0.66 -7.22 -23.64
C SER A 14 0.37 -7.59 -22.58
N MET A 15 1.56 -8.02 -23.06
CA MET A 15 2.70 -8.25 -22.15
C MET A 15 2.91 -6.98 -21.32
N LEU A 16 3.23 -7.13 -20.04
CA LEU A 16 3.56 -5.99 -19.19
C LEU A 16 4.69 -5.19 -19.84
N SER A 17 4.48 -3.90 -20.02
CA SER A 17 5.50 -2.97 -20.52
C SER A 17 5.83 -1.95 -19.43
N PRO A 18 7.10 -1.64 -19.16
CA PRO A 18 7.46 -0.64 -18.17
C PRO A 18 6.80 0.72 -18.45
N ALA A 19 6.70 1.14 -19.72
CA ALA A 19 6.07 2.39 -20.14
C ALA A 19 4.57 2.49 -19.78
N GLN A 20 3.92 1.36 -19.49
CA GLN A 20 2.52 1.30 -19.04
C GLN A 20 2.36 1.30 -17.52
N ILE A 21 3.45 1.44 -16.78
CA ILE A 21 3.46 1.49 -15.32
C ILE A 21 3.63 2.94 -14.86
N GLN A 22 2.70 3.43 -14.06
CA GLN A 22 2.86 4.63 -13.25
C GLN A 22 3.34 4.22 -11.85
N ALA A 23 4.61 4.47 -11.55
CA ALA A 23 5.16 4.30 -10.21
C ALA A 23 4.85 5.54 -9.36
N VAL A 24 4.38 5.34 -8.14
CA VAL A 24 4.10 6.40 -7.17
C VAL A 24 4.94 6.17 -5.93
N LEU A 25 5.96 7.00 -5.76
CA LEU A 25 6.86 6.95 -4.61
C LEU A 25 6.47 8.02 -3.59
N VAL A 26 6.10 7.59 -2.39
CA VAL A 26 5.81 8.50 -1.28
C VAL A 26 7.02 8.63 -0.38
N VAL A 27 7.48 9.87 -0.15
CA VAL A 27 8.60 10.16 0.74
C VAL A 27 8.21 11.09 1.87
N TYR A 28 8.85 10.92 3.03
CA TYR A 28 8.69 11.76 4.21
C TYR A 28 9.99 11.89 4.98
N GLN A 29 10.47 13.13 5.17
CA GLN A 29 11.73 13.45 5.87
C GLN A 29 12.97 12.75 5.28
N GLN A 30 12.92 12.46 3.98
CA GLN A 30 14.01 11.85 3.22
C GLN A 30 13.96 12.38 1.79
N LYS A 31 15.11 12.60 1.16
CA LYS A 31 15.18 12.90 -0.27
C LYS A 31 14.81 11.67 -1.08
N ALA A 32 13.98 11.85 -2.11
CA ALA A 32 13.54 10.75 -2.96
C ALA A 32 14.72 9.99 -3.61
N ALA A 33 15.75 10.71 -4.05
CA ALA A 33 16.98 10.13 -4.63
C ALA A 33 17.76 9.23 -3.65
N GLU A 34 17.55 9.40 -2.34
CA GLU A 34 18.20 8.60 -1.29
C GLU A 34 17.37 7.39 -0.87
N SER A 35 16.09 7.33 -1.26
CA SER A 35 15.18 6.24 -0.90
C SER A 35 15.63 4.91 -1.48
N SER A 36 15.39 3.83 -0.73
CA SER A 36 15.74 2.46 -1.15
C SER A 36 14.96 2.05 -2.39
N SER A 37 13.65 2.37 -2.43
CA SER A 37 12.78 2.05 -3.57
C SER A 37 13.23 2.75 -4.84
N TRP A 38 13.56 4.04 -4.79
CA TRP A 38 14.09 4.76 -5.94
C TRP A 38 15.37 4.11 -6.48
N LYS A 39 16.35 3.90 -5.59
CA LYS A 39 17.65 3.36 -5.98
C LYS A 39 17.55 1.96 -6.58
N SER A 40 16.82 1.05 -5.93
CA SER A 40 16.72 -0.34 -6.38
C SER A 40 15.96 -0.47 -7.70
N LEU A 41 14.84 0.25 -7.86
CA LEU A 41 14.05 0.17 -9.09
C LEU A 41 14.77 0.85 -10.27
N ARG A 42 15.36 2.03 -10.08
CA ARG A 42 16.09 2.76 -11.13
C ARG A 42 17.39 2.08 -11.58
N ALA A 43 17.91 1.14 -10.81
CA ALA A 43 19.05 0.33 -11.21
C ALA A 43 18.76 -0.61 -12.39
N SER A 44 17.49 -0.93 -12.66
CA SER A 44 17.05 -1.76 -13.79
C SER A 44 16.63 -0.91 -15.00
N ALA A 45 16.72 -1.47 -16.21
CA ALA A 45 16.23 -0.83 -17.43
C ALA A 45 14.73 -0.52 -17.34
N ALA A 46 13.93 -1.48 -16.87
CA ALA A 46 12.49 -1.30 -16.67
C ALA A 46 12.17 -0.11 -15.76
N GLY A 47 12.91 0.07 -14.66
CA GLY A 47 12.76 1.23 -13.78
C GLY A 47 13.11 2.56 -14.45
N GLY A 48 13.99 2.54 -15.47
CA GLY A 48 14.31 3.70 -16.30
C GLY A 48 13.18 4.09 -17.26
N GLU A 49 12.39 3.13 -17.72
CA GLU A 49 11.32 3.34 -18.70
C GLU A 49 9.95 3.63 -18.08
N MET A 50 9.75 3.32 -16.79
CA MET A 50 8.50 3.60 -16.09
C MET A 50 8.24 5.11 -15.99
N ARG A 51 6.96 5.47 -15.86
CA ARG A 51 6.54 6.82 -15.47
C ARG A 51 6.59 6.95 -13.96
N TRP A 52 7.26 8.00 -13.48
CA TRP A 52 7.42 8.24 -12.06
C TRP A 52 6.63 9.45 -11.59
N LEU A 53 5.98 9.32 -10.44
CA LEU A 53 5.48 10.43 -9.64
C LEU A 53 6.02 10.28 -8.22
N VAL A 54 6.75 11.27 -7.76
CA VAL A 54 7.22 11.38 -6.38
C VAL A 54 6.30 12.34 -5.63
N ILE A 55 5.70 11.86 -4.56
CA ILE A 55 4.92 12.67 -3.62
C ILE A 55 5.74 12.87 -2.36
N ASP A 56 6.19 14.09 -2.15
CA ASP A 56 6.99 14.47 -0.98
C ASP A 56 6.10 15.11 0.09
N ASN A 57 5.79 14.32 1.11
CA ASN A 57 4.99 14.72 2.27
C ASN A 57 5.82 15.37 3.39
N SER A 58 7.08 15.71 3.13
CA SER A 58 7.99 16.35 4.11
C SER A 58 7.58 17.79 4.39
N PRO A 59 7.86 18.34 5.59
CA PRO A 59 7.67 19.76 5.88
C PRO A 59 8.48 20.68 4.95
N THR A 60 9.67 20.22 4.53
CA THR A 60 10.56 20.93 3.60
C THR A 60 10.79 20.08 2.37
N ALA A 61 10.66 20.65 1.18
CA ALA A 61 10.83 19.97 -0.09
C ALA A 61 12.24 19.36 -0.22
N GLY A 62 12.28 18.05 -0.58
CA GLY A 62 13.53 17.33 -0.87
C GLY A 62 14.00 17.46 -2.31
N GLY A 63 13.13 17.92 -3.22
CA GLY A 63 13.38 18.06 -4.65
C GLY A 63 13.13 16.77 -5.45
N SER A 64 12.96 16.93 -6.77
CA SER A 64 12.83 15.80 -7.69
C SER A 64 14.12 14.98 -7.74
N PRO A 65 14.05 13.64 -7.77
CA PRO A 65 15.23 12.79 -7.88
C PRO A 65 15.84 12.75 -9.29
N ALA A 66 15.05 13.09 -10.31
CA ALA A 66 15.47 13.13 -11.72
C ALA A 66 14.57 14.09 -12.52
N ALA A 67 15.08 14.62 -13.63
CA ALA A 67 14.34 15.60 -14.44
C ALA A 67 13.07 15.04 -15.08
N GLU A 68 13.07 13.76 -15.44
CA GLU A 68 11.93 13.05 -16.05
C GLU A 68 10.89 12.57 -15.04
N ALA A 69 11.18 12.62 -13.74
CA ALA A 69 10.25 12.23 -12.70
C ALA A 69 9.30 13.39 -12.32
N GLY A 70 8.01 13.15 -12.37
CA GLY A 70 7.02 14.05 -11.77
C GLY A 70 7.29 14.20 -10.27
N TYR A 71 7.17 15.43 -9.74
CA TYR A 71 7.41 15.72 -8.34
C TYR A 71 6.36 16.70 -7.81
N GLU A 72 5.69 16.30 -6.72
CA GLU A 72 4.73 17.13 -6.00
C GLU A 72 5.10 17.22 -4.52
N HIS A 73 5.17 18.43 -3.97
CA HIS A 73 5.47 18.65 -2.55
C HIS A 73 4.23 19.06 -1.76
N HIS A 74 3.95 18.32 -0.67
CA HIS A 74 2.80 18.53 0.20
C HIS A 74 3.24 18.74 1.65
N PRO A 75 3.61 19.96 2.08
CA PRO A 75 4.14 20.23 3.42
C PRO A 75 3.13 19.96 4.55
N THR A 76 1.84 19.88 4.24
CA THR A 76 0.78 19.55 5.21
C THR A 76 0.66 18.05 5.49
N ASN A 77 1.38 17.20 4.73
CA ASN A 77 1.37 15.76 4.82
C ASN A 77 -0.06 15.15 4.83
N PRO A 78 -0.74 15.10 3.68
CA PRO A 78 -2.08 14.52 3.58
C PRO A 78 -2.11 13.01 3.76
N GLY A 79 -0.94 12.35 3.84
CA GLY A 79 -0.77 10.93 4.05
C GLY A 79 -0.62 10.12 2.77
N VAL A 80 -0.36 8.82 2.94
CA VAL A 80 -0.06 7.90 1.82
C VAL A 80 -1.29 7.62 0.95
N SER A 81 -2.49 7.57 1.55
CA SER A 81 -3.73 7.33 0.79
C SER A 81 -4.02 8.43 -0.23
N ALA A 82 -3.81 9.70 0.15
CA ALA A 82 -3.97 10.83 -0.77
C ALA A 82 -2.90 10.78 -1.89
N ALA A 83 -1.67 10.43 -1.54
CA ALA A 83 -0.57 10.29 -2.50
C ALA A 83 -0.86 9.18 -3.52
N TYR A 84 -1.33 8.01 -3.09
CA TYR A 84 -1.64 6.90 -4.00
C TYR A 84 -2.86 7.20 -4.88
N LEU A 85 -3.88 7.89 -4.35
CA LEU A 85 -4.99 8.37 -5.17
C LEU A 85 -4.51 9.34 -6.25
N ARG A 86 -3.65 10.31 -5.89
CA ARG A 86 -3.06 11.25 -6.84
C ARG A 86 -2.24 10.53 -7.92
N GLY A 87 -1.48 9.51 -7.53
CA GLY A 87 -0.75 8.67 -8.48
C GLY A 87 -1.63 7.89 -9.43
N ALA A 88 -2.76 7.38 -8.95
CA ALA A 88 -3.75 6.70 -9.79
C ALA A 88 -4.40 7.66 -10.81
N GLU A 89 -4.71 8.91 -10.40
CA GLU A 89 -5.18 9.95 -11.31
C GLU A 89 -4.15 10.24 -12.41
N MET A 90 -2.87 10.33 -12.07
CA MET A 90 -1.79 10.50 -13.04
C MET A 90 -1.66 9.28 -13.96
N ALA A 91 -1.81 8.04 -13.43
CA ALA A 91 -1.83 6.83 -14.22
C ALA A 91 -2.94 6.87 -15.29
N GLN A 92 -4.15 7.27 -14.90
CA GLN A 92 -5.28 7.42 -15.80
C GLN A 92 -5.04 8.51 -16.87
N GLN A 93 -4.53 9.67 -16.46
CA GLN A 93 -4.20 10.77 -17.38
C GLN A 93 -3.13 10.39 -18.40
N ASN A 94 -2.14 9.60 -17.97
CA ASN A 94 -1.03 9.15 -18.80
C ASN A 94 -1.36 7.88 -19.62
N GLY A 95 -2.57 7.30 -19.49
CA GLY A 95 -2.95 6.06 -20.14
C GLY A 95 -2.16 4.84 -19.64
N CYS A 96 -1.66 4.87 -18.41
CA CYS A 96 -0.95 3.74 -17.81
C CYS A 96 -1.95 2.69 -17.34
N ASN A 97 -1.74 1.44 -17.76
CA ASN A 97 -2.61 0.31 -17.39
C ASN A 97 -2.35 -0.19 -15.95
N TRP A 98 -1.20 0.13 -15.41
CA TRP A 98 -0.73 -0.36 -14.12
C TRP A 98 -0.24 0.78 -13.22
N LEU A 99 -0.57 0.67 -11.94
CA LEU A 99 -0.13 1.55 -10.87
C LEU A 99 0.75 0.73 -9.91
N LEU A 100 2.00 1.18 -9.69
CA LEU A 100 2.93 0.59 -8.73
C LEU A 100 3.05 1.50 -7.51
N LEU A 101 2.62 0.98 -6.34
CA LEU A 101 2.66 1.72 -5.08
C LEU A 101 3.98 1.49 -4.36
N LEU A 102 4.66 2.57 -3.98
CA LEU A 102 6.01 2.52 -3.40
C LEU A 102 6.12 3.34 -2.13
N ASP A 103 6.67 2.71 -1.09
CA ASP A 103 7.18 3.38 0.11
C ASP A 103 8.67 3.69 -0.09
N GLN A 104 9.22 4.62 0.70
CA GLN A 104 10.62 5.07 0.55
C GLN A 104 11.68 4.05 1.00
N ASP A 105 11.32 3.08 1.83
CA ASP A 105 12.20 2.18 2.58
C ASP A 105 12.16 0.71 2.12
N SER A 106 11.57 0.45 0.96
CA SER A 106 11.52 -0.87 0.33
C SER A 106 12.65 -1.07 -0.67
N HIS A 107 13.29 -2.25 -0.67
CA HIS A 107 14.34 -2.61 -1.61
C HIS A 107 13.86 -3.74 -2.52
N PHE A 108 13.83 -3.49 -3.82
CA PHE A 108 13.40 -4.43 -4.85
C PHE A 108 14.60 -5.25 -5.36
N PRO A 109 14.44 -6.57 -5.64
CA PRO A 109 15.46 -7.36 -6.30
C PRO A 109 15.67 -6.89 -7.75
N ALA A 110 16.81 -7.27 -8.35
CA ALA A 110 17.15 -6.81 -9.71
C ALA A 110 16.16 -7.29 -10.78
N ASP A 111 15.56 -8.46 -10.58
CA ASP A 111 14.61 -9.13 -11.48
C ASP A 111 13.13 -8.85 -11.16
N TRP A 112 12.85 -7.79 -10.39
CA TRP A 112 11.49 -7.44 -9.96
C TRP A 112 10.48 -7.34 -11.11
N PHE A 113 10.90 -6.76 -12.25
CA PHE A 113 10.02 -6.55 -13.39
C PHE A 113 9.67 -7.86 -14.08
N GLU A 114 10.67 -8.72 -14.30
CA GLU A 114 10.54 -10.05 -14.89
C GLU A 114 9.61 -10.93 -14.07
N GLN A 115 9.65 -10.83 -12.74
CA GLN A 115 8.77 -11.58 -11.84
C GLN A 115 7.31 -11.12 -11.92
N TYR A 116 7.05 -9.80 -12.04
CA TYR A 116 5.70 -9.31 -12.30
C TYR A 116 5.21 -9.75 -13.70
N ALA A 117 6.05 -9.63 -14.72
CA ALA A 117 5.71 -10.03 -16.09
C ALA A 117 5.41 -11.54 -16.19
N ALA A 118 6.22 -12.38 -15.56
CA ALA A 118 5.99 -13.83 -15.49
C ALA A 118 4.66 -14.14 -14.80
N SER A 119 4.38 -13.48 -13.67
CA SER A 119 3.10 -13.66 -12.97
C SER A 119 1.90 -13.26 -13.82
N LEU A 120 2.00 -12.19 -14.62
CA LEU A 120 0.91 -11.78 -15.55
C LEU A 120 0.78 -12.71 -16.74
N THR A 121 1.86 -13.37 -17.15
CA THR A 121 1.80 -14.40 -18.20
C THR A 121 1.04 -15.63 -17.69
N GLU A 122 1.28 -16.05 -16.46
CA GLU A 122 0.60 -17.18 -15.81
C GLU A 122 -0.85 -16.83 -15.40
N PHE A 123 -1.08 -15.60 -14.93
CA PHE A 123 -2.37 -15.11 -14.43
C PHE A 123 -2.81 -13.83 -15.19
N PRO A 124 -3.22 -13.94 -16.45
CA PRO A 124 -3.49 -12.78 -17.32
C PRO A 124 -4.67 -11.91 -16.87
N ASN A 125 -5.54 -12.45 -16.02
CA ASN A 125 -6.68 -11.72 -15.43
C ASN A 125 -6.36 -11.11 -14.06
N ALA A 126 -5.11 -11.22 -13.59
CA ALA A 126 -4.73 -10.68 -12.30
C ALA A 126 -5.11 -9.20 -12.17
N THR A 127 -5.77 -8.88 -11.07
CA THR A 127 -6.17 -7.51 -10.68
C THR A 127 -5.08 -6.81 -9.90
N LEU A 128 -4.45 -7.56 -8.99
CA LEU A 128 -3.43 -7.08 -8.07
C LEU A 128 -2.32 -8.12 -7.92
N LEU A 129 -1.07 -7.67 -8.06
CA LEU A 129 0.12 -8.45 -7.78
C LEU A 129 0.84 -7.82 -6.58
N VAL A 130 1.28 -8.66 -5.65
CA VAL A 130 1.95 -8.21 -4.43
C VAL A 130 3.19 -9.06 -4.13
N PRO A 131 4.29 -8.46 -3.66
CA PRO A 131 5.45 -9.20 -3.18
C PRO A 131 5.23 -9.72 -1.75
N ALA A 132 6.01 -10.71 -1.37
CA ALA A 132 6.15 -11.07 0.03
C ALA A 132 7.11 -10.13 0.75
N VAL A 133 6.73 -9.68 1.96
CA VAL A 133 7.58 -8.84 2.80
C VAL A 133 7.97 -9.62 4.05
N PRO A 134 9.25 -10.03 4.18
CA PRO A 134 9.71 -10.82 5.32
C PRO A 134 9.82 -10.00 6.62
N ALA A 135 9.60 -10.66 7.75
CA ALA A 135 9.86 -10.17 9.10
C ALA A 135 10.52 -11.31 9.91
N GLY A 136 11.81 -11.48 9.75
CA GLY A 136 12.55 -12.63 10.26
C GLY A 136 12.14 -13.94 9.55
N LYS A 137 11.71 -14.93 10.34
CA LYS A 137 11.24 -16.23 9.78
C LYS A 137 9.80 -16.22 9.28
N LYS A 138 9.05 -15.15 9.55
CA LYS A 138 7.67 -14.97 9.13
C LYS A 138 7.55 -13.84 8.12
N TRP A 139 6.35 -13.71 7.55
CA TRP A 139 6.04 -12.62 6.64
C TRP A 139 5.14 -11.57 7.32
N MET A 140 5.47 -10.32 7.12
CA MET A 140 4.64 -9.17 7.47
C MET A 140 3.55 -8.95 6.40
N SER A 141 3.85 -9.27 5.13
CA SER A 141 2.94 -9.16 4.01
C SER A 141 3.12 -10.34 3.03
N PRO A 142 2.03 -10.94 2.53
CA PRO A 142 0.66 -10.79 3.01
C PRO A 142 0.51 -11.27 4.47
N ALA A 143 -0.06 -10.41 5.32
CA ALA A 143 -0.32 -10.75 6.72
C ALA A 143 -1.53 -11.68 6.83
N ARG A 144 -1.54 -12.63 7.76
CA ARG A 144 -2.74 -13.41 8.06
C ARG A 144 -3.83 -12.48 8.63
N TYR A 145 -4.94 -12.35 7.93
CA TYR A 145 -6.04 -11.47 8.34
C TYR A 145 -7.05 -12.23 9.19
N ARG A 146 -7.11 -11.90 10.49
CA ARG A 146 -8.02 -12.53 11.44
C ARG A 146 -8.46 -11.50 12.49
N TRP A 147 -9.74 -11.56 12.89
CA TRP A 147 -10.34 -10.59 13.82
C TRP A 147 -10.11 -9.14 13.39
N HIS A 148 -10.18 -8.91 12.09
CA HIS A 148 -9.94 -7.60 11.45
C HIS A 148 -8.59 -6.98 11.81
N ARG A 149 -7.56 -7.81 11.97
CA ARG A 149 -6.18 -7.43 12.22
C ARG A 149 -5.22 -8.31 11.42
N GLY A 150 -4.10 -7.69 10.97
CA GLY A 150 -2.98 -8.42 10.38
C GLY A 150 -2.10 -9.07 11.45
N TRP A 151 -1.74 -10.32 11.22
CA TRP A 151 -0.81 -11.09 12.04
C TRP A 151 0.31 -11.60 11.16
N LEU A 152 1.54 -11.71 11.70
CA LEU A 152 2.64 -12.32 10.98
C LEU A 152 2.24 -13.71 10.49
N ASN A 153 2.51 -13.97 9.20
CA ASN A 153 2.17 -15.24 8.54
C ASN A 153 3.43 -16.08 8.32
N ASP A 154 3.25 -17.39 8.20
CA ASP A 154 4.28 -18.25 7.66
C ASP A 154 4.40 -18.05 6.15
N PRO A 155 5.57 -18.29 5.53
CA PRO A 155 5.70 -18.26 4.08
C PRO A 155 4.64 -19.10 3.39
N MET A 156 4.06 -18.56 2.32
CA MET A 156 2.99 -19.19 1.56
C MET A 156 3.40 -19.37 0.09
N PRO A 157 2.81 -20.32 -0.64
CA PRO A 157 3.11 -20.54 -2.05
C PRO A 157 2.84 -19.30 -2.90
N VAL A 158 3.68 -19.09 -3.92
CA VAL A 158 3.45 -18.13 -5.01
C VAL A 158 2.15 -18.44 -5.74
N GLY A 159 1.47 -17.42 -6.26
CA GLY A 159 0.22 -17.58 -7.01
C GLY A 159 -0.99 -16.97 -6.29
N ARG A 160 -2.17 -17.46 -6.60
CA ARG A 160 -3.44 -16.92 -6.10
C ARG A 160 -3.59 -17.04 -4.59
N PHE A 161 -4.10 -15.99 -3.95
CA PHE A 161 -4.48 -16.04 -2.54
C PHE A 161 -5.77 -15.23 -2.26
N ASP A 162 -6.40 -15.54 -1.14
CA ASP A 162 -7.70 -15.01 -0.74
C ASP A 162 -7.53 -13.80 0.19
N LEU A 163 -8.01 -12.63 -0.22
CA LEU A 163 -7.97 -11.40 0.57
C LEU A 163 -8.83 -11.47 1.86
N LEU A 164 -9.79 -12.40 1.96
CA LEU A 164 -10.53 -12.63 3.20
C LEU A 164 -9.66 -13.27 4.28
N LYS A 165 -8.60 -13.96 3.87
CA LYS A 165 -7.68 -14.67 4.78
C LYS A 165 -6.36 -13.93 4.99
N TYR A 166 -5.94 -13.15 3.98
CA TYR A 166 -4.65 -12.50 3.98
C TYR A 166 -4.77 -11.05 3.50
N ALA A 167 -4.05 -10.16 4.15
CA ALA A 167 -4.01 -8.74 3.79
C ALA A 167 -2.58 -8.33 3.42
N PRO A 168 -2.34 -7.94 2.17
CA PRO A 168 -1.07 -7.34 1.77
C PRO A 168 -0.97 -5.89 2.26
N ILE A 169 0.27 -5.38 2.37
CA ILE A 169 0.55 -3.95 2.59
C ILE A 169 0.72 -3.24 1.24
N ASN A 170 0.68 -1.91 1.23
CA ASN A 170 0.78 -1.11 0.00
C ASN A 170 2.12 -1.26 -0.73
N ALA A 171 3.21 -1.53 0.02
CA ALA A 171 4.57 -1.58 -0.53
C ALA A 171 4.71 -2.63 -1.65
N GLY A 172 5.02 -2.19 -2.85
CA GLY A 172 5.18 -3.05 -4.02
C GLY A 172 3.87 -3.57 -4.62
N MET A 173 2.70 -3.06 -4.25
CA MET A 173 1.46 -3.41 -4.95
C MET A 173 1.50 -2.91 -6.39
N LEU A 174 1.38 -3.83 -7.36
CA LEU A 174 1.14 -3.53 -8.76
C LEU A 174 -0.32 -3.85 -9.08
N ILE A 175 -1.14 -2.81 -9.30
CA ILE A 175 -2.59 -2.94 -9.52
C ILE A 175 -3.00 -2.39 -10.88
N ARG A 176 -3.97 -3.02 -11.53
CA ARG A 176 -4.59 -2.45 -12.74
C ARG A 176 -5.24 -1.11 -12.40
N THR A 177 -4.94 -0.09 -13.17
CA THR A 177 -5.47 1.27 -12.96
C THR A 177 -7.00 1.28 -12.99
N GLU A 178 -7.62 0.54 -13.90
CA GLU A 178 -9.07 0.41 -13.99
C GLU A 178 -9.67 -0.23 -12.72
N ASP A 179 -9.08 -1.31 -12.22
CA ASP A 179 -9.55 -2.01 -11.02
C ASP A 179 -9.37 -1.17 -9.76
N TYR A 180 -8.31 -0.37 -9.71
CA TYR A 180 -8.09 0.59 -8.63
C TYR A 180 -9.27 1.57 -8.51
N PHE A 181 -9.71 2.16 -9.61
CA PHE A 181 -10.86 3.08 -9.59
C PHE A 181 -12.20 2.35 -9.39
N ARG A 182 -12.36 1.18 -9.99
CA ARG A 182 -13.57 0.38 -9.83
C ARG A 182 -13.85 0.01 -8.38
N CYS A 183 -12.81 -0.30 -7.56
CA CYS A 183 -12.98 -0.54 -6.14
C CYS A 183 -13.08 0.74 -5.29
N GLY A 184 -12.97 1.93 -5.88
CA GLY A 184 -12.98 3.22 -5.21
C GLY A 184 -11.65 3.64 -4.61
N GLY A 185 -10.53 2.99 -4.98
CA GLY A 185 -9.16 3.37 -4.65
C GLY A 185 -8.86 3.56 -3.16
N HIS A 186 -7.79 4.27 -2.85
CA HIS A 186 -7.47 4.67 -1.49
C HIS A 186 -8.38 5.79 -0.99
N ASN A 187 -8.72 5.76 0.31
CA ASN A 187 -9.53 6.80 0.93
C ASN A 187 -8.62 7.82 1.64
N PRO A 188 -8.52 9.08 1.18
CA PRO A 188 -7.69 10.10 1.81
C PRO A 188 -8.01 10.37 3.29
N ALA A 189 -9.25 10.08 3.73
CA ALA A 189 -9.63 10.20 5.14
C ALA A 189 -8.90 9.20 6.05
N VAL A 190 -8.43 8.05 5.49
CA VAL A 190 -7.58 7.06 6.18
C VAL A 190 -6.15 7.29 5.73
N SER A 191 -5.48 8.24 6.36
CA SER A 191 -4.31 8.89 5.78
C SER A 191 -3.04 8.05 5.75
N VAL A 192 -2.73 7.29 6.81
CA VAL A 192 -1.48 6.53 6.97
C VAL A 192 -1.75 5.13 7.52
N ASP A 193 -2.21 5.05 8.78
CA ASP A 193 -2.53 3.77 9.40
C ASP A 193 -3.81 3.21 8.79
N PHE A 194 -3.88 1.91 8.62
CA PHE A 194 -5.03 1.21 8.00
C PHE A 194 -5.29 1.57 6.52
N SER A 195 -4.43 2.34 5.86
CA SER A 195 -4.54 2.68 4.44
C SER A 195 -4.67 1.43 3.58
N ASP A 196 -3.77 0.45 3.78
CA ASP A 196 -3.77 -0.86 3.15
C ASP A 196 -5.02 -1.68 3.47
N PHE A 197 -5.40 -1.79 4.75
CA PHE A 197 -6.61 -2.52 5.16
C PHE A 197 -7.89 -1.90 4.60
N ALA A 198 -7.99 -0.57 4.57
CA ALA A 198 -9.13 0.13 4.00
C ALA A 198 -9.25 -0.09 2.49
N PHE A 199 -8.12 -0.09 1.79
CA PHE A 199 -8.05 -0.39 0.36
C PHE A 199 -8.43 -1.85 0.08
N VAL A 200 -7.79 -2.80 0.77
CA VAL A 200 -8.07 -4.25 0.64
C VAL A 200 -9.54 -4.55 0.95
N ASN A 201 -10.13 -3.92 1.99
CA ASN A 201 -11.54 -4.10 2.33
C ASN A 201 -12.52 -3.64 1.22
N ARG A 202 -12.11 -2.70 0.37
CA ARG A 202 -12.88 -2.31 -0.81
C ARG A 202 -12.67 -3.29 -1.96
N LEU A 203 -11.42 -3.68 -2.19
CA LEU A 203 -11.07 -4.63 -3.24
C LEU A 203 -11.71 -6.01 -3.04
N GLN A 204 -11.84 -6.47 -1.78
CA GLN A 204 -12.53 -7.72 -1.42
C GLN A 204 -14.00 -7.79 -1.86
N LYS A 205 -14.66 -6.63 -2.04
CA LYS A 205 -16.07 -6.56 -2.44
C LYS A 205 -16.29 -6.76 -3.93
N GLN A 206 -15.22 -6.95 -4.67
CA GLN A 206 -15.22 -7.18 -6.11
C GLN A 206 -14.60 -8.54 -6.42
N GLU A 207 -14.92 -9.08 -7.59
CA GLU A 207 -14.21 -10.23 -8.13
C GLU A 207 -12.79 -9.81 -8.53
N SER A 208 -11.85 -10.02 -7.60
CA SER A 208 -10.45 -9.63 -7.77
C SER A 208 -9.55 -10.85 -7.73
N GLU A 209 -8.74 -11.02 -8.77
CA GLU A 209 -7.70 -12.04 -8.79
C GLU A 209 -6.41 -11.44 -8.24
N VAL A 210 -5.97 -11.91 -7.07
CA VAL A 210 -4.80 -11.40 -6.35
C VAL A 210 -3.70 -12.44 -6.34
N ILE A 211 -2.52 -12.01 -6.77
CA ILE A 211 -1.37 -12.90 -6.97
C ILE A 211 -0.21 -12.48 -6.05
N LEU A 212 0.32 -13.45 -5.33
CA LEU A 212 1.62 -13.34 -4.68
C LEU A 212 2.71 -13.63 -5.71
N VAL A 213 3.58 -12.65 -5.96
CA VAL A 213 4.68 -12.80 -6.92
C VAL A 213 5.88 -13.50 -6.31
N ASN A 214 6.76 -14.02 -7.16
CA ASN A 214 7.90 -14.84 -6.76
C ASN A 214 9.14 -14.02 -6.39
N PHE A 215 8.99 -13.00 -5.53
CA PHE A 215 10.15 -12.33 -4.92
C PHE A 215 9.86 -11.81 -3.52
N LEU A 216 10.93 -11.59 -2.77
CA LEU A 216 10.87 -10.96 -1.45
C LEU A 216 11.21 -9.49 -1.58
N LEU A 217 10.35 -8.63 -1.02
CA LEU A 217 10.59 -7.21 -0.91
C LEU A 217 11.18 -6.93 0.47
N GLU A 218 12.45 -6.52 0.53
CA GLU A 218 13.05 -6.11 1.79
C GLU A 218 12.48 -4.76 2.20
N HIS A 219 12.00 -4.66 3.44
CA HIS A 219 11.38 -3.46 3.97
C HIS A 219 11.96 -3.13 5.35
N SER A 220 12.51 -1.93 5.49
CA SER A 220 13.11 -1.50 6.75
C SER A 220 12.06 -0.94 7.70
N LEU A 221 11.83 -1.62 8.81
CA LEU A 221 10.98 -1.13 9.92
C LEU A 221 11.67 -0.03 10.76
N SER A 222 12.63 0.67 10.20
CA SER A 222 13.47 1.64 10.89
C SER A 222 12.68 2.88 11.30
N GLY A 223 12.68 3.21 12.58
CA GLY A 223 12.29 4.53 13.08
C GLY A 223 11.49 4.63 14.37
N LEU A 224 10.98 3.53 14.94
CA LEU A 224 10.12 3.60 16.14
C LEU A 224 10.83 3.40 17.48
N GLU A 225 12.08 2.94 17.51
CA GLU A 225 12.72 2.52 18.77
C GLU A 225 13.17 3.67 19.66
N LYS A 226 13.46 4.86 19.13
CA LYS A 226 13.99 6.02 19.88
C LYS A 226 13.06 7.24 19.93
N ALA A 227 11.76 7.07 19.63
CA ALA A 227 10.84 8.21 19.58
C ALA A 227 10.53 8.77 20.98
N SER A 228 10.47 10.11 21.11
CA SER A 228 10.06 10.79 22.36
C SER A 228 8.61 10.45 22.73
N PHE A 229 8.25 10.71 24.00
CA PHE A 229 6.88 10.49 24.46
C PHE A 229 5.87 11.30 23.64
N GLU A 230 6.17 12.56 23.34
CA GLU A 230 5.34 13.46 22.55
C GLU A 230 5.16 12.94 21.09
N ALA A 231 6.23 12.42 20.51
CA ALA A 231 6.16 11.79 19.18
C ALA A 231 5.25 10.55 19.20
N ARG A 232 5.29 9.75 20.27
CA ARG A 232 4.40 8.58 20.45
C ARG A 232 2.94 8.97 20.64
N ILE A 233 2.67 10.04 21.38
CA ILE A 233 1.30 10.59 21.50
C ILE A 233 0.79 11.08 20.16
N ARG A 234 1.60 11.84 19.40
CA ARG A 234 1.22 12.29 18.06
C ARG A 234 0.94 11.11 17.12
N ARG A 235 1.82 10.08 17.15
CA ARG A 235 1.64 8.86 16.34
C ARG A 235 0.39 8.07 16.73
N PHE A 236 0.09 7.95 18.03
CA PHE A 236 -1.13 7.30 18.49
C PHE A 236 -2.39 8.10 18.16
N LYS A 237 -2.30 9.43 18.21
CA LYS A 237 -3.41 10.30 17.76
C LYS A 237 -3.73 10.06 16.28
N GLN A 238 -2.72 9.99 15.42
CA GLN A 238 -2.91 9.68 13.99
C GLN A 238 -3.53 8.31 13.81
N TYR A 239 -2.99 7.28 14.48
CA TYR A 239 -3.54 5.93 14.47
C TYR A 239 -5.03 5.90 14.87
N SER A 240 -5.42 6.62 15.93
CA SER A 240 -6.81 6.65 16.39
C SER A 240 -7.74 7.37 15.41
N LYS A 241 -7.27 8.45 14.77
CA LYS A 241 -8.01 9.16 13.71
C LYS A 241 -8.25 8.26 12.49
N ASP A 242 -7.21 7.57 12.02
CA ASP A 242 -7.30 6.70 10.86
C ASP A 242 -8.19 5.48 11.14
N ALA A 243 -8.12 4.90 12.37
CA ALA A 243 -9.03 3.83 12.79
C ALA A 243 -10.50 4.29 12.75
N ALA A 244 -10.79 5.48 13.29
CA ALA A 244 -12.14 6.05 13.27
C ALA A 244 -12.61 6.40 11.85
N ALA A 245 -11.72 6.90 10.99
CA ALA A 245 -12.02 7.18 9.59
C ALA A 245 -12.30 5.89 8.81
N PHE A 246 -11.52 4.84 9.04
CA PHE A 246 -11.77 3.53 8.43
C PHE A 246 -13.11 2.94 8.90
N ALA A 247 -13.43 3.02 10.19
CA ALA A 247 -14.73 2.60 10.71
C ALA A 247 -15.90 3.30 10.01
N ARG A 248 -15.83 4.64 9.87
CA ARG A 248 -16.86 5.44 9.17
C ARG A 248 -16.96 5.15 7.66
N SER A 249 -15.91 4.65 7.05
CA SER A 249 -15.88 4.32 5.61
C SER A 249 -16.22 2.86 5.29
N GLY A 250 -16.87 2.16 6.20
CA GLY A 250 -17.33 0.77 6.02
C GLY A 250 -16.36 -0.30 6.51
N GLY A 251 -15.36 0.08 7.31
CA GLY A 251 -14.52 -0.84 8.06
C GLY A 251 -15.25 -1.50 9.23
N PRO A 252 -14.65 -2.50 9.89
CA PRO A 252 -15.24 -3.25 11.01
C PRO A 252 -15.20 -2.42 12.31
N ALA A 253 -16.16 -1.49 12.46
CA ALA A 253 -16.14 -0.42 13.47
C ALA A 253 -15.91 -0.94 14.92
N GLY A 254 -16.66 -1.96 15.37
CA GLY A 254 -16.52 -2.52 16.72
C GLY A 254 -15.12 -3.10 16.98
N TRP A 255 -14.52 -3.79 16.00
CA TRP A 255 -13.17 -4.33 16.12
C TRP A 255 -12.10 -3.25 16.09
N LEU A 256 -12.23 -2.24 15.22
CA LEU A 256 -11.33 -1.09 15.16
C LEU A 256 -11.34 -0.31 16.47
N TRP A 257 -12.53 -0.07 17.03
CA TRP A 257 -12.69 0.56 18.34
C TRP A 257 -12.03 -0.27 19.44
N PHE A 258 -12.31 -1.58 19.51
CA PHE A 258 -11.73 -2.49 20.50
C PHE A 258 -10.20 -2.50 20.44
N TRP A 259 -9.60 -2.68 19.25
CA TRP A 259 -8.15 -2.75 19.12
C TRP A 259 -7.47 -1.40 19.40
N THR A 260 -8.13 -0.29 19.09
CA THR A 260 -7.63 1.05 19.40
C THR A 260 -7.67 1.32 20.91
N ALA A 261 -8.77 0.96 21.57
CA ALA A 261 -8.91 1.03 23.04
C ALA A 261 -7.86 0.15 23.74
N TRP A 262 -7.69 -1.09 23.27
CA TRP A 262 -6.68 -2.02 23.80
C TRP A 262 -5.26 -1.45 23.67
N ARG A 263 -4.94 -0.87 22.50
CA ARG A 263 -3.65 -0.20 22.29
C ARG A 263 -3.48 1.00 23.23
N ALA A 264 -4.52 1.81 23.45
CA ALA A 264 -4.50 2.91 24.39
C ALA A 264 -4.19 2.42 25.82
N LEU A 265 -4.83 1.30 26.24
CA LEU A 265 -4.60 0.68 27.53
C LEU A 265 -3.13 0.24 27.68
N LEU A 266 -2.60 -0.53 26.74
CA LEU A 266 -1.22 -1.02 26.79
C LEU A 266 -0.20 0.11 26.81
N LEU A 267 -0.40 1.17 26.02
CA LEU A 267 0.47 2.34 26.01
C LEU A 267 0.36 3.12 27.32
N SER A 268 -0.85 3.27 27.88
CA SER A 268 -1.06 3.96 29.17
C SER A 268 -0.35 3.23 30.30
N ILE A 269 -0.43 1.89 30.35
CA ILE A 269 0.31 1.06 31.32
C ILE A 269 1.82 1.21 31.12
N ARG A 270 2.32 1.04 29.89
CA ARG A 270 3.74 1.10 29.55
C ARG A 270 4.38 2.43 29.96
N TYR A 271 3.69 3.55 29.71
CA TYR A 271 4.20 4.90 30.00
C TYR A 271 3.70 5.47 31.33
N ARG A 272 2.86 4.73 32.08
CA ARG A 272 2.23 5.16 33.33
C ARG A 272 1.54 6.52 33.22
N ARG A 273 0.82 6.74 32.07
CA ARG A 273 0.12 8.01 31.75
C ARG A 273 -1.19 7.75 31.06
N LEU A 274 -2.27 8.38 31.52
CA LEU A 274 -3.61 8.24 30.93
C LEU A 274 -3.85 9.04 29.64
N GLN A 275 -2.86 9.79 29.17
CA GLN A 275 -2.99 10.65 27.99
C GLN A 275 -3.37 9.88 26.72
N PHE A 276 -2.99 8.59 26.58
CA PHE A 276 -3.41 7.75 25.46
C PHE A 276 -4.91 7.46 25.49
N PHE A 277 -5.51 7.26 26.67
CA PHE A 277 -6.96 7.14 26.81
C PHE A 277 -7.68 8.43 26.43
N ASN A 278 -7.18 9.59 26.89
CA ASN A 278 -7.76 10.87 26.53
C ASN A 278 -7.73 11.12 25.02
N VAL A 279 -6.62 10.73 24.34
CA VAL A 279 -6.51 10.79 22.88
C VAL A 279 -7.53 9.84 22.23
N PHE A 280 -7.62 8.60 22.70
CA PHE A 280 -8.56 7.62 22.18
C PHE A 280 -10.00 8.13 22.24
N TRP A 281 -10.48 8.54 23.42
CA TRP A 281 -11.86 9.04 23.58
C TRP A 281 -12.17 10.28 22.74
N ARG A 282 -11.19 11.16 22.51
CA ARG A 282 -11.39 12.35 21.69
C ARG A 282 -11.45 12.01 20.19
N GLU A 283 -10.60 11.11 19.69
CA GLU A 283 -10.50 10.84 18.26
C GLU A 283 -11.44 9.70 17.82
N PHE A 284 -11.81 8.80 18.72
CA PHE A 284 -12.68 7.65 18.43
C PHE A 284 -13.64 7.36 19.61
N PRO A 285 -14.59 8.26 19.91
CA PRO A 285 -15.45 8.14 21.09
C PRO A 285 -16.46 7.01 21.02
N THR A 286 -16.90 6.64 19.83
CA THR A 286 -17.93 5.61 19.60
C THR A 286 -17.51 4.68 18.46
N PRO A 287 -17.87 3.36 18.51
CA PRO A 287 -17.61 2.41 17.43
C PRO A 287 -18.44 2.67 16.18
#